data_5a35d66087a7597976462dd759f650ed
#
_entry.id   5a35d66087a7597976462dd759f650ed
#
_cell.length_a   1.000
_cell.length_b   1.000
_cell.length_c   1.000
_cell.angle_alpha   90.00
_cell.angle_beta   90.00
_cell.angle_gamma   90.00
#
_symmetry.space_group_name_H-M   'P 1'
#
loop_
_entity.id
_entity.type
_entity.pdbx_description
1 polymer ?
#
loop_
_entity_poly.entity_id
_entity_poly.type
_entity_poly.pdbx_seq_one_letter_code
_entity_poly.pdbx_strand_id
1 'polypeptide(L)'
;MPFSLDPYRRLADYLLTNGRVAAANQVLYAGKERQLEESEGLTRVLLFLQWIFVGYGIRTWYILAWVLGMILLGALVFSRTQEARLRNMPYCLAYSTETFLPFVELRRQHGEIDFAGRTRYYLYLHKLMGWVCSLFFVSALAGLFEV
;
A
#
# COMPACT_ATOMS: atom_id res chain seq x y z
N MET A 1 6.00 22.34 -24.03
CA MET A 1 4.60 21.88 -24.06
C MET A 1 4.36 21.10 -22.80
N PRO A 2 3.23 21.27 -22.11
CA PRO A 2 2.94 20.44 -20.94
C PRO A 2 2.85 18.97 -21.36
N PHE A 3 3.36 18.09 -20.52
CA PHE A 3 3.30 16.65 -20.75
C PHE A 3 1.84 16.19 -20.85
N SER A 4 1.54 15.34 -21.85
CA SER A 4 0.23 14.72 -22.01
C SER A 4 0.36 13.19 -21.91
N LEU A 5 -0.49 12.58 -21.12
CA LEU A 5 -0.59 11.12 -20.99
C LEU A 5 -1.41 10.49 -22.14
N ASP A 6 -2.12 11.29 -22.95
CA ASP A 6 -3.06 10.82 -23.97
C ASP A 6 -2.44 9.89 -25.04
N PRO A 7 -1.22 10.14 -25.55
CA PRO A 7 -0.61 9.21 -26.51
C PRO A 7 -0.39 7.82 -25.93
N TYR A 8 0.02 7.75 -24.67
CA TYR A 8 0.25 6.49 -23.96
C TYR A 8 -1.06 5.73 -23.73
N ARG A 9 -2.14 6.45 -23.34
CA ARG A 9 -3.47 5.85 -23.16
C ARG A 9 -4.01 5.30 -24.48
N ARG A 10 -3.98 6.06 -25.58
CA ARG A 10 -4.44 5.61 -26.91
C ARG A 10 -3.70 4.36 -27.37
N LEU A 11 -2.37 4.33 -27.17
CA LEU A 11 -1.59 3.13 -27.53
C LEU A 11 -1.94 1.94 -26.63
N ALA A 12 -2.13 2.18 -25.33
CA ALA A 12 -2.53 1.12 -24.41
C ALA A 12 -3.92 0.56 -24.75
N ASP A 13 -4.90 1.43 -25.05
CA ASP A 13 -6.25 1.03 -25.47
C ASP A 13 -6.22 0.18 -26.75
N TYR A 14 -5.42 0.57 -27.73
CA TYR A 14 -5.19 -0.23 -28.95
C TYR A 14 -4.60 -1.61 -28.61
N LEU A 15 -3.63 -1.67 -27.70
CA LEU A 15 -3.01 -2.94 -27.29
C LEU A 15 -3.99 -3.81 -26.51
N LEU A 16 -4.82 -3.22 -25.64
CA LEU A 16 -5.87 -3.94 -24.90
C LEU A 16 -6.92 -4.53 -25.85
N THR A 17 -7.38 -3.76 -26.84
CA THR A 17 -8.34 -4.22 -27.85
C THR A 17 -7.79 -5.42 -28.65
N ASN A 18 -6.47 -5.50 -28.82
CA ASN A 18 -5.80 -6.62 -29.48
C ASN A 18 -5.37 -7.74 -28.50
N GLY A 19 -5.86 -7.74 -27.26
CA GLY A 19 -5.56 -8.76 -26.24
C GLY A 19 -4.13 -8.72 -25.68
N ARG A 20 -3.35 -7.65 -25.98
CA ARG A 20 -1.94 -7.51 -25.54
C ARG A 20 -1.83 -6.79 -24.21
N VAL A 21 -2.47 -7.32 -23.16
CA VAL A 21 -2.57 -6.71 -21.82
C VAL A 21 -1.20 -6.37 -21.22
N ALA A 22 -0.23 -7.27 -21.31
CA ALA A 22 1.10 -7.04 -20.76
C ALA A 22 1.82 -5.85 -21.43
N ALA A 23 1.69 -5.71 -22.75
CA ALA A 23 2.27 -4.58 -23.48
C ALA A 23 1.55 -3.26 -23.18
N ALA A 24 0.23 -3.30 -23.06
CA ALA A 24 -0.56 -2.13 -22.66
C ALA A 24 -0.13 -1.61 -21.27
N ASN A 25 0.02 -2.51 -20.29
CA ASN A 25 0.49 -2.17 -18.95
C ASN A 25 1.90 -1.57 -18.95
N GLN A 26 2.80 -2.07 -19.81
CA GLN A 26 4.15 -1.49 -19.96
C GLN A 26 4.09 -0.06 -20.49
N VAL A 27 3.25 0.20 -21.49
CA VAL A 27 3.06 1.54 -22.07
C VAL A 27 2.49 2.51 -21.04
N LEU A 28 1.45 2.10 -20.30
CA LEU A 28 0.86 2.93 -19.24
C LEU A 28 1.88 3.23 -18.13
N TYR A 29 2.66 2.23 -17.73
CA TYR A 29 3.70 2.39 -16.72
C TYR A 29 4.75 3.40 -17.16
N ALA A 30 5.28 3.28 -18.38
CA ALA A 30 6.24 4.22 -18.96
C ALA A 30 5.68 5.64 -19.05
N GLY A 31 4.39 5.79 -19.41
CA GLY A 31 3.72 7.09 -19.43
C GLY A 31 3.65 7.72 -18.04
N LYS A 32 3.39 6.94 -16.99
CA LYS A 32 3.36 7.39 -15.60
C LYS A 32 4.74 7.78 -15.08
N GLU A 33 5.79 7.02 -15.42
CA GLU A 33 7.17 7.37 -15.09
C GLU A 33 7.55 8.72 -15.71
N ARG A 34 7.23 8.92 -16.99
CA ARG A 34 7.48 10.19 -17.68
C ARG A 34 6.70 11.33 -17.04
N GLN A 35 5.44 11.09 -16.66
CA GLN A 35 4.63 12.06 -15.94
C GLN A 35 5.27 12.46 -14.60
N LEU A 36 5.84 11.51 -13.86
CA LEU A 36 6.53 11.78 -12.60
C LEU A 36 7.78 12.65 -12.82
N GLU A 37 8.57 12.37 -13.87
CA GLU A 37 9.77 13.13 -14.21
C GLU A 37 9.46 14.59 -14.52
N GLU A 38 8.37 14.85 -15.25
CA GLU A 38 7.96 16.18 -15.70
C GLU A 38 7.02 16.90 -14.72
N SER A 39 6.60 16.24 -13.64
CA SER A 39 5.72 16.82 -12.63
C SER A 39 6.51 17.56 -11.54
N GLU A 40 5.89 18.62 -11.01
CA GLU A 40 6.45 19.42 -9.91
C GLU A 40 5.47 19.51 -8.73
N GLY A 41 5.98 19.94 -7.57
CA GLY A 41 5.20 20.23 -6.38
C GLY A 41 4.42 19.02 -5.86
N LEU A 42 3.17 19.24 -5.46
CA LEU A 42 2.31 18.24 -4.85
C LEU A 42 2.03 17.05 -5.77
N THR A 43 1.87 17.31 -7.08
CA THR A 43 1.61 16.27 -8.07
C THR A 43 2.74 15.25 -8.13
N ARG A 44 3.99 15.72 -8.10
CA ARG A 44 5.17 14.85 -8.05
C ARG A 44 5.18 13.97 -6.80
N VAL A 45 4.85 14.54 -5.64
CA VAL A 45 4.78 13.79 -4.38
C VAL A 45 3.70 12.70 -4.45
N LEU A 46 2.51 13.03 -4.95
CA LEU A 46 1.42 12.06 -5.08
C LEU A 46 1.75 10.94 -6.06
N LEU A 47 2.34 11.25 -7.22
CA LEU A 47 2.77 10.25 -8.20
C LEU A 47 3.89 9.36 -7.65
N PHE A 48 4.83 9.92 -6.87
CA PHE A 48 5.88 9.17 -6.21
C PHE A 48 5.33 8.20 -5.15
N LEU A 49 4.36 8.64 -4.34
CA LEU A 49 3.67 7.76 -3.40
C LEU A 49 2.90 6.65 -4.13
N GLN A 50 2.21 6.99 -5.21
CA GLN A 50 1.53 6.00 -6.06
C GLN A 50 2.50 4.96 -6.64
N TRP A 51 3.67 5.40 -7.09
CA TRP A 51 4.71 4.51 -7.59
C TRP A 51 5.19 3.53 -6.51
N ILE A 52 5.51 4.03 -5.31
CA ILE A 52 6.05 3.22 -4.20
C ILE A 52 5.03 2.21 -3.66
N PHE A 53 3.78 2.64 -3.44
CA PHE A 53 2.78 1.79 -2.77
C PHE A 53 2.04 0.86 -3.71
N VAL A 54 1.75 1.28 -4.94
CA VAL A 54 0.81 0.57 -5.83
C VAL A 54 1.39 0.33 -7.23
N GLY A 55 2.61 0.81 -7.51
CA GLY A 55 3.19 0.74 -8.86
C GLY A 55 2.25 1.36 -9.90
N TYR A 56 1.72 2.55 -9.63
CA TYR A 56 0.72 3.30 -10.42
C TYR A 56 -0.63 2.58 -10.61
N GLY A 57 -0.97 1.59 -9.79
CA GLY A 57 -2.16 0.76 -9.97
C GLY A 57 -1.99 -0.40 -10.95
N ILE A 58 -0.88 -0.44 -11.68
CA ILE A 58 -0.59 -1.47 -12.70
C ILE A 58 0.01 -2.73 -12.06
N ARG A 59 0.76 -2.56 -10.97
CA ARG A 59 1.41 -3.64 -10.23
C ARG A 59 0.82 -3.80 -8.84
N THR A 60 -0.44 -4.16 -8.76
CA THR A 60 -1.23 -4.25 -7.52
C THR A 60 -0.61 -5.18 -6.46
N TRP A 61 0.23 -6.13 -6.85
CA TRP A 61 0.93 -7.01 -5.92
C TRP A 61 1.90 -6.27 -4.97
N TYR A 62 2.35 -5.05 -5.33
CA TYR A 62 3.21 -4.22 -4.47
C TYR A 62 2.51 -3.91 -3.15
N ILE A 63 1.20 -3.62 -3.18
CA ILE A 63 0.46 -3.34 -1.96
C ILE A 63 0.38 -4.56 -1.05
N LEU A 64 0.24 -5.77 -1.63
CA LEU A 64 0.25 -7.00 -0.85
C LEU A 64 1.62 -7.25 -0.19
N ALA A 65 2.72 -6.95 -0.89
CA ALA A 65 4.06 -7.03 -0.33
C ALA A 65 4.26 -6.02 0.81
N TRP A 66 3.75 -4.79 0.67
CA TRP A 66 3.77 -3.79 1.74
C TRP A 66 2.95 -4.21 2.95
N VAL A 67 1.71 -4.67 2.73
CA VAL A 67 0.82 -5.16 3.80
C VAL A 67 1.48 -6.30 4.56
N LEU A 68 1.98 -7.31 3.85
CA LEU A 68 2.66 -8.45 4.47
C LEU A 68 3.92 -8.03 5.22
N GLY A 69 4.76 -7.20 4.59
CA GLY A 69 5.98 -6.66 5.19
C GLY A 69 5.71 -5.88 6.48
N MET A 70 4.70 -5.01 6.47
CA MET A 70 4.32 -4.23 7.64
C MET A 70 3.72 -5.10 8.76
N ILE A 71 2.91 -6.11 8.43
CA ILE A 71 2.37 -7.05 9.43
C ILE A 71 3.52 -7.85 10.09
N LEU A 72 4.47 -8.34 9.30
CA LEU A 72 5.63 -9.07 9.82
C LEU A 72 6.54 -8.17 10.67
N LEU A 73 6.80 -6.95 10.22
CA LEU A 73 7.57 -5.96 10.98
C LEU A 73 6.86 -5.62 12.31
N GLY A 74 5.55 -5.40 12.27
CA GLY A 74 4.74 -5.15 13.45
C GLY A 74 4.80 -6.31 14.43
N ALA A 75 4.60 -7.54 13.96
CA ALA A 75 4.72 -8.73 14.79
C ALA A 75 6.11 -8.85 15.45
N LEU A 76 7.18 -8.55 14.71
CA LEU A 76 8.55 -8.55 15.23
C LEU A 76 8.76 -7.47 16.29
N VAL A 77 8.28 -6.25 16.07
CA VAL A 77 8.40 -5.16 17.04
C VAL A 77 7.61 -5.48 18.30
N PHE A 78 6.35 -5.90 18.15
CA PHE A 78 5.51 -6.25 19.29
C PHE A 78 6.04 -7.46 20.06
N SER A 79 6.63 -8.47 19.41
CA SER A 79 7.22 -9.64 20.08
C SER A 79 8.40 -9.30 20.99
N ARG A 80 9.04 -8.14 20.77
CA ARG A 80 10.15 -7.67 21.61
C ARG A 80 9.72 -6.87 22.83
N THR A 81 8.43 -6.59 22.98
CA THR A 81 7.89 -5.86 24.14
C THR A 81 7.77 -6.79 25.34
N GLN A 82 7.81 -6.21 26.54
CA GLN A 82 7.67 -7.00 27.78
C GLN A 82 6.28 -7.63 27.90
N GLU A 83 5.27 -6.91 27.43
CA GLU A 83 3.87 -7.36 27.41
C GLU A 83 3.65 -8.59 26.50
N ALA A 84 4.45 -8.70 25.43
CA ALA A 84 4.37 -9.81 24.50
C ALA A 84 5.28 -11.00 24.83
N ARG A 85 6.27 -10.83 25.71
CA ARG A 85 7.17 -11.93 26.13
C ARG A 85 6.45 -13.12 26.77
N LEU A 86 5.28 -12.88 27.34
CA LEU A 86 4.41 -13.91 27.91
C LEU A 86 3.43 -14.52 26.89
N ARG A 87 3.49 -14.09 25.62
CA ARG A 87 2.54 -14.48 24.56
C ARG A 87 3.28 -15.02 23.34
N ASN A 88 2.70 -16.02 22.68
CA ASN A 88 3.32 -16.70 21.52
C ASN A 88 3.34 -15.83 20.26
N MET A 89 4.28 -16.12 19.31
CA MET A 89 4.38 -15.47 18.01
C MET A 89 3.04 -15.37 17.23
N PRO A 90 2.15 -16.38 17.20
CA PRO A 90 0.84 -16.26 16.56
C PRO A 90 -0.02 -15.13 17.13
N TYR A 91 0.11 -14.84 18.42
CA TYR A 91 -0.57 -13.72 19.05
C TYR A 91 -0.06 -12.35 18.54
N CYS A 92 1.26 -12.20 18.42
CA CYS A 92 1.88 -10.98 17.91
C CYS A 92 1.51 -10.72 16.43
N LEU A 93 1.41 -11.78 15.62
CA LEU A 93 0.94 -11.70 14.24
C LEU A 93 -0.54 -11.27 14.18
N ALA A 94 -1.41 -11.90 14.97
CA ALA A 94 -2.82 -11.52 15.03
C ALA A 94 -2.99 -10.08 15.49
N TYR A 95 -2.26 -9.65 16.52
CA TYR A 95 -2.28 -8.28 17.00
C TYR A 95 -1.79 -7.27 15.96
N SER A 96 -0.67 -7.59 15.26
CA SER A 96 -0.14 -6.74 14.20
C SER A 96 -1.11 -6.62 13.01
N THR A 97 -1.75 -7.71 12.61
CA THR A 97 -2.75 -7.74 11.53
C THR A 97 -3.96 -6.88 11.88
N GLU A 98 -4.52 -7.05 13.09
CA GLU A 98 -5.67 -6.30 13.57
C GLU A 98 -5.38 -4.80 13.72
N THR A 99 -4.16 -4.48 14.18
CA THR A 99 -3.74 -3.09 14.35
C THR A 99 -3.47 -2.40 13.01
N PHE A 100 -2.99 -3.15 12.01
CA PHE A 100 -2.68 -2.63 10.68
C PHE A 100 -3.92 -2.51 9.81
N LEU A 101 -4.82 -3.51 9.84
CA LEU A 101 -6.04 -3.52 9.03
C LEU A 101 -7.21 -2.93 9.82
N PRO A 102 -7.65 -1.68 9.53
CA PRO A 102 -8.67 -0.99 10.32
C PRO A 102 -10.06 -1.64 10.25
N PHE A 103 -10.24 -2.62 9.36
CA PHE A 103 -11.53 -3.32 9.16
C PHE A 103 -11.58 -4.71 9.79
N VAL A 104 -10.50 -5.17 10.42
CA VAL A 104 -10.37 -6.53 10.95
C VAL A 104 -10.27 -6.47 12.47
N GLU A 105 -11.28 -6.92 13.17
CA GLU A 105 -11.27 -7.15 14.61
C GLU A 105 -11.20 -8.67 14.87
N LEU A 106 -10.03 -9.20 15.20
CA LEU A 106 -9.85 -10.61 15.48
C LEU A 106 -10.19 -10.96 16.94
N ARG A 107 -9.91 -10.05 17.88
CA ARG A 107 -10.20 -10.21 19.32
C ARG A 107 -10.43 -8.88 20.02
N ARG A 108 -11.52 -8.75 20.76
CA ARG A 108 -11.83 -7.55 21.58
C ARG A 108 -10.76 -7.24 22.66
N GLN A 109 -10.05 -8.24 23.14
CA GLN A 109 -9.00 -8.09 24.16
C GLN A 109 -7.72 -7.40 23.68
N HIS A 110 -7.52 -7.24 22.35
CA HIS A 110 -6.35 -6.57 21.80
C HIS A 110 -6.39 -5.05 21.99
N GLY A 111 -7.58 -4.45 22.10
CA GLY A 111 -7.75 -3.02 22.35
C GLY A 111 -7.35 -2.54 23.74
N GLU A 112 -7.20 -3.44 24.71
CA GLU A 112 -6.90 -3.13 26.11
C GLU A 112 -5.39 -3.10 26.44
N ILE A 113 -4.51 -3.40 25.45
CA ILE A 113 -3.06 -3.40 25.69
C ILE A 113 -2.52 -1.99 25.56
N ASP A 114 -2.16 -1.38 26.68
CA ASP A 114 -1.50 -0.08 26.71
C ASP A 114 0.02 -0.25 26.69
N PHE A 115 0.62 0.00 25.52
CA PHE A 115 2.07 -0.01 25.37
C PHE A 115 2.69 1.26 25.92
N ALA A 116 3.72 1.14 26.76
CA ALA A 116 4.46 2.26 27.29
C ALA A 116 5.62 2.69 26.35
N GLY A 117 5.98 3.97 26.41
CA GLY A 117 7.20 4.48 25.79
C GLY A 117 7.20 4.46 24.26
N ARG A 118 8.35 4.07 23.66
CA ARG A 118 8.58 4.11 22.20
C ARG A 118 7.66 3.20 21.40
N THR A 119 7.19 2.12 21.98
CA THR A 119 6.27 1.17 21.32
C THR A 119 4.91 1.80 21.04
N ARG A 120 4.46 2.74 21.87
CA ARG A 120 3.23 3.50 21.66
C ARG A 120 3.29 4.37 20.39
N TYR A 121 4.42 5.04 20.15
CA TYR A 121 4.62 5.84 18.92
C TYR A 121 4.67 4.95 17.68
N TYR A 122 5.34 3.80 17.78
CA TYR A 122 5.34 2.81 16.70
C TYR A 122 3.92 2.31 16.40
N LEU A 123 3.10 2.03 17.42
CA LEU A 123 1.71 1.62 17.27
C LEU A 123 0.89 2.65 16.47
N TYR A 124 1.04 3.94 16.77
CA TYR A 124 0.34 4.99 16.03
C TYR A 124 0.81 5.07 14.58
N LEU A 125 2.12 4.99 14.34
CA LEU A 125 2.68 4.95 13.00
C LEU A 125 2.18 3.72 12.23
N HIS A 126 2.15 2.55 12.87
CA HIS A 126 1.67 1.30 12.29
C HIS A 126 0.20 1.38 11.88
N LYS A 127 -0.67 1.94 12.74
CA LYS A 127 -2.08 2.22 12.42
C LYS A 127 -2.22 3.20 11.26
N LEU A 128 -1.47 4.30 11.28
CA LEU A 128 -1.49 5.31 10.22
C LEU A 128 -1.10 4.70 8.86
N MET A 129 -0.02 3.90 8.84
CA MET A 129 0.40 3.19 7.63
C MET A 129 -0.65 2.20 7.13
N GLY A 130 -1.37 1.53 8.03
CA GLY A 130 -2.49 0.67 7.68
C GLY A 130 -3.62 1.43 6.97
N TRP A 131 -3.99 2.61 7.47
CA TRP A 131 -4.97 3.49 6.81
C TRP A 131 -4.50 3.94 5.44
N VAL A 132 -3.25 4.40 5.31
CA VAL A 132 -2.66 4.82 4.04
C VAL A 132 -2.68 3.67 3.02
N CYS A 133 -2.20 2.48 3.40
CA CYS A 133 -2.23 1.31 2.52
C CYS A 133 -3.66 0.92 2.12
N SER A 134 -4.63 1.01 3.03
CA SER A 134 -6.03 0.72 2.73
C SER A 134 -6.63 1.69 1.72
N LEU A 135 -6.32 2.99 1.82
CA LEU A 135 -6.75 4.00 0.84
C LEU A 135 -6.17 3.72 -0.55
N PHE A 136 -4.88 3.41 -0.64
CA PHE A 136 -4.26 3.05 -1.92
C PHE A 136 -4.81 1.74 -2.49
N PHE A 137 -5.11 0.76 -1.64
CA PHE A 137 -5.71 -0.50 -2.07
C PHE A 137 -7.10 -0.29 -2.68
N VAL A 138 -7.96 0.49 -2.00
CA VAL A 138 -9.29 0.83 -2.52
C VAL A 138 -9.18 1.62 -3.83
N SER A 139 -8.26 2.58 -3.91
CA SER A 139 -8.02 3.35 -5.13
C SER A 139 -7.55 2.46 -6.30
N ALA A 140 -6.68 1.48 -6.02
CA ALA A 140 -6.22 0.52 -7.03
C ALA A 140 -7.34 -0.40 -7.51
N LEU A 141 -8.22 -0.84 -6.60
CA LEU A 141 -9.40 -1.65 -6.97
C LEU A 141 -10.40 -0.83 -7.80
N ALA A 142 -10.65 0.42 -7.45
CA ALA A 142 -11.53 1.31 -8.21
C ALA A 142 -11.00 1.51 -9.65
N GLY A 143 -9.70 1.70 -9.84
CA GLY A 143 -9.07 1.81 -11.16
C GLY A 143 -9.13 0.53 -11.99
N LEU A 144 -9.23 -0.66 -11.36
CA LEU A 144 -9.44 -1.93 -12.06
C LEU A 144 -10.87 -2.10 -12.61
N PHE A 145 -11.83 -1.38 -12.06
CA PHE A 145 -13.23 -1.40 -12.52
C PHE A 145 -13.55 -0.31 -13.54
N GLU A 146 -12.63 0.63 -13.80
CA GLU A 146 -12.77 1.70 -14.80
C GLU A 146 -12.15 1.34 -16.17
N VAL A 147 -11.72 0.09 -16.37
CA VAL A 147 -11.16 -0.41 -17.64
C VAL A 147 -12.20 -1.08 -18.50
#